data_9f1bc765e2724dab38222a97d8a738f1
#
_entry.id   9f1bc765e2724dab38222a97d8a738f1
#
_cell.length_a   1.000
_cell.length_b   1.000
_cell.length_c   1.000
_cell.angle_alpha   90.00
_cell.angle_beta   90.00
_cell.angle_gamma   90.00
#
_symmetry.space_group_name_H-M   'P 1'
#
loop_
_entity.id
_entity.type
_entity.pdbx_description
1 polymer ?
#
loop_
_entity_poly.entity_id
_entity_poly.type
_entity_poly.pdbx_seq_one_letter_code
_entity_poly.pdbx_strand_id
1 'polypeptide(L)'
;GWGGLLAAAGVAGNHRADMVDETHARQTGQCRNGGELLDHLTGPLLFAYWIIGIAISGGYNAESLTLGLAAVVCLFATAVLTNIKAKITGAFELARVGPTEFKFLLFLYGLAMAAMVTFGNVKTWTIPPAEIARWTMICLLIIGFIQLPINLVRAVKDANAKGATPDSSEWQLRQR
;
A
#
# COMPACT_ATOMS: atom_id res chain seq x y z
N GLY A 1 21.51 11.27 -2.26
CA GLY A 1 20.97 11.30 -3.63
C GLY A 1 20.63 9.92 -4.15
N TRP A 2 21.58 9.01 -4.18
CA TRP A 2 21.41 7.69 -4.80
C TRP A 2 20.27 6.87 -4.21
N GLY A 3 20.06 6.88 -2.88
CA GLY A 3 18.98 6.15 -2.24
C GLY A 3 17.60 6.58 -2.71
N GLY A 4 17.36 7.88 -2.89
CA GLY A 4 16.09 8.40 -3.41
C GLY A 4 15.84 8.01 -4.87
N LEU A 5 16.89 8.05 -5.72
CA LEU A 5 16.80 7.60 -7.11
C LEU A 5 16.52 6.10 -7.22
N LEU A 6 17.20 5.29 -6.42
CA LEU A 6 16.95 3.84 -6.36
C LEU A 6 15.54 3.54 -5.88
N ALA A 7 15.03 4.30 -4.90
CA ALA A 7 13.66 4.19 -4.45
C ALA A 7 12.67 4.51 -5.58
N ALA A 8 12.81 5.64 -6.25
CA ALA A 8 11.93 6.01 -7.35
C ALA A 8 12.01 5.00 -8.52
N ALA A 9 13.22 4.57 -8.89
CA ALA A 9 13.43 3.56 -9.93
C ALA A 9 12.79 2.20 -9.56
N GLY A 10 12.89 1.79 -8.29
CA GLY A 10 12.26 0.58 -7.77
C GLY A 10 10.72 0.63 -7.87
N VAL A 11 10.10 1.75 -7.50
CA VAL A 11 8.65 1.94 -7.65
C VAL A 11 8.23 1.89 -9.12
N ALA A 12 8.93 2.60 -9.99
CA ALA A 12 8.64 2.61 -11.42
C ALA A 12 8.82 1.22 -12.05
N GLY A 13 9.87 0.50 -11.66
CA GLY A 13 10.13 -0.87 -12.08
C GLY A 13 9.04 -1.85 -11.63
N ASN A 14 8.65 -1.78 -10.36
CA ASN A 14 7.54 -2.58 -9.84
C ASN A 14 6.22 -2.29 -10.57
N HIS A 15 5.89 -1.02 -10.78
CA HIS A 15 4.66 -0.66 -11.49
C HIS A 15 4.64 -1.22 -12.93
N ARG A 16 5.78 -1.16 -13.64
CA ARG A 16 5.90 -1.75 -14.98
C ARG A 16 5.80 -3.27 -14.94
N ALA A 17 6.42 -3.92 -13.97
CA ALA A 17 6.36 -5.37 -13.82
C ALA A 17 4.93 -5.84 -13.61
N ASP A 18 4.17 -5.21 -12.72
CA ASP A 18 2.76 -5.52 -12.48
C ASP A 18 1.91 -5.36 -13.74
N MET A 19 2.11 -4.26 -14.50
CA MET A 19 1.37 -4.04 -15.75
C MET A 19 1.68 -5.10 -16.82
N VAL A 20 2.95 -5.51 -16.93
CA VAL A 20 3.37 -6.52 -17.91
C VAL A 20 2.84 -7.88 -17.51
N ASP A 21 2.92 -8.26 -16.24
CA ASP A 21 2.47 -9.56 -15.74
C ASP A 21 0.96 -9.72 -15.90
N GLU A 22 0.17 -8.73 -15.49
CA GLU A 22 -1.29 -8.72 -15.67
C GLU A 22 -1.68 -8.81 -17.14
N THR A 23 -1.04 -8.02 -18.00
CA THR A 23 -1.32 -8.02 -19.44
C THR A 23 -0.95 -9.36 -20.06
N HIS A 24 0.21 -9.92 -19.72
CA HIS A 24 0.66 -11.22 -20.21
C HIS A 24 -0.28 -12.34 -19.78
N ALA A 25 -0.66 -12.40 -18.51
CA ALA A 25 -1.57 -13.41 -18.00
C ALA A 25 -2.93 -13.38 -18.72
N ARG A 26 -3.48 -12.18 -18.97
CA ARG A 26 -4.74 -12.01 -19.70
C ARG A 26 -4.63 -12.42 -21.19
N GLN A 27 -3.55 -12.02 -21.87
CA GLN A 27 -3.34 -12.32 -23.29
C GLN A 27 -3.05 -13.79 -23.55
N THR A 28 -2.37 -14.47 -22.64
CA THR A 28 -2.01 -15.88 -22.77
C THR A 28 -3.03 -16.85 -22.18
N GLY A 29 -4.09 -16.31 -21.53
CA GLY A 29 -5.08 -17.14 -20.83
C GLY A 29 -4.53 -17.85 -19.59
N GLN A 30 -3.38 -17.41 -19.07
CA GLN A 30 -2.72 -18.02 -17.91
C GLN A 30 -3.17 -17.42 -16.57
N CYS A 31 -4.34 -16.78 -16.51
CA CYS A 31 -4.93 -16.33 -15.26
C CYS A 31 -5.18 -17.53 -14.35
N ARG A 32 -4.56 -17.51 -13.16
CA ARG A 32 -4.66 -18.59 -12.18
C ARG A 32 -5.00 -17.99 -10.81
N ASN A 33 -5.86 -18.68 -10.06
CA ASN A 33 -6.21 -18.29 -8.69
C ASN A 33 -4.97 -18.16 -7.77
N GLY A 34 -3.94 -18.98 -8.00
CA GLY A 34 -2.68 -18.86 -7.26
C GLY A 34 -1.89 -17.59 -7.59
N GLY A 35 -1.94 -17.12 -8.83
CA GLY A 35 -1.34 -15.81 -9.22
C GLY A 35 -2.05 -14.65 -8.54
N GLU A 36 -3.38 -14.64 -8.59
CA GLU A 36 -4.20 -13.65 -7.91
C GLU A 36 -3.95 -13.62 -6.40
N LEU A 37 -3.86 -14.80 -5.75
CA LEU A 37 -3.53 -14.89 -4.33
C LEU A 37 -2.15 -14.29 -4.02
N LEU A 38 -1.15 -14.56 -4.84
CA LEU A 38 0.20 -14.02 -4.67
C LEU A 38 0.21 -12.49 -4.82
N ASP A 39 -0.45 -11.96 -5.82
CA ASP A 39 -0.54 -10.51 -6.06
C ASP A 39 -1.19 -9.79 -4.87
N HIS A 40 -2.32 -10.31 -4.38
CA HIS A 40 -3.02 -9.74 -3.23
C HIS A 40 -2.25 -9.85 -1.91
N LEU A 41 -1.30 -10.78 -1.79
CA LEU A 41 -0.41 -10.90 -0.64
C LEU A 41 0.84 -10.03 -0.78
N THR A 42 1.50 -10.09 -1.95
CA THR A 42 2.80 -9.44 -2.16
C THR A 42 2.68 -7.92 -2.29
N GLY A 43 1.58 -7.43 -2.86
CA GLY A 43 1.33 -6.00 -3.00
C GLY A 43 1.35 -5.25 -1.65
N PRO A 44 0.51 -5.61 -0.67
CA PRO A 44 0.54 -5.00 0.66
C PRO A 44 1.88 -5.17 1.39
N LEU A 45 2.56 -6.31 1.25
CA LEU A 45 3.88 -6.53 1.83
C LEU A 45 4.92 -5.57 1.26
N LEU A 46 4.94 -5.39 -0.05
CA LEU A 46 5.84 -4.46 -0.71
C LEU A 46 5.62 -3.03 -0.19
N PHE A 47 4.37 -2.60 -0.09
CA PHE A 47 4.05 -1.28 0.45
C PHE A 47 4.45 -1.13 1.92
N ALA A 48 4.32 -2.17 2.73
CA ALA A 48 4.79 -2.16 4.11
C ALA A 48 6.31 -1.95 4.18
N TYR A 49 7.10 -2.62 3.34
CA TYR A 49 8.54 -2.38 3.24
C TYR A 49 8.89 -0.94 2.84
N TRP A 50 8.15 -0.35 1.91
CA TRP A 50 8.33 1.05 1.53
C TRP A 50 8.04 2.00 2.69
N ILE A 51 6.94 1.78 3.41
CA ILE A 51 6.58 2.58 4.60
C ILE A 51 7.67 2.50 5.67
N ILE A 52 8.17 1.29 5.94
CA ILE A 52 9.27 1.06 6.89
C ILE A 52 10.53 1.81 6.43
N GLY A 53 10.87 1.76 5.15
CA GLY A 53 11.99 2.48 4.57
C GLY A 53 11.88 4.00 4.76
N ILE A 54 10.69 4.56 4.55
CA ILE A 54 10.40 5.98 4.80
C ILE A 54 10.56 6.31 6.28
N ALA A 55 10.02 5.49 7.18
CA ALA A 55 10.13 5.69 8.63
C ALA A 55 11.61 5.71 9.08
N ILE A 56 12.41 4.79 8.58
CA ILE A 56 13.86 4.75 8.85
C ILE A 56 14.57 6.01 8.31
N SER A 57 14.20 6.48 7.12
CA SER A 57 14.77 7.69 6.51
C SER A 57 14.42 8.98 7.26
N GLY A 58 13.34 8.97 8.03
CA GLY A 58 12.91 10.06 8.92
C GLY A 58 13.76 10.22 10.19
N GLY A 59 14.78 9.38 10.34
CA GLY A 59 15.61 9.30 11.53
C GLY A 59 15.19 8.10 12.39
N TYR A 60 16.14 7.28 12.79
CA TYR A 60 15.89 6.06 13.58
C TYR A 60 15.54 6.42 15.04
N ASN A 61 14.36 7.01 15.21
CA ASN A 61 13.83 7.47 16.51
C ASN A 61 12.41 6.92 16.77
N ALA A 62 11.97 6.99 18.01
CA ALA A 62 10.68 6.44 18.45
C ALA A 62 9.49 7.05 17.69
N GLU A 63 9.52 8.34 17.38
CA GLU A 63 8.44 9.03 16.66
C GLU A 63 8.29 8.47 15.24
N SER A 64 9.38 8.45 14.46
CA SER A 64 9.37 7.96 13.09
C SER A 64 8.95 6.49 13.00
N LEU A 65 9.45 5.65 13.92
CA LEU A 65 9.08 4.24 13.97
C LEU A 65 7.61 4.04 14.35
N THR A 66 7.08 4.83 15.30
CA THR A 66 5.67 4.76 15.70
C THR A 66 4.75 5.19 14.55
N LEU A 67 5.08 6.28 13.83
CA LEU A 67 4.34 6.70 12.65
C LEU A 67 4.37 5.63 11.55
N GLY A 68 5.54 5.03 11.31
CA GLY A 68 5.69 3.93 10.34
C GLY A 68 4.86 2.72 10.71
N LEU A 69 4.90 2.29 11.95
CA LEU A 69 4.11 1.16 12.45
C LEU A 69 2.61 1.43 12.30
N ALA A 70 2.14 2.60 12.72
CA ALA A 70 0.74 2.99 12.57
C ALA A 70 0.29 2.99 11.09
N ALA A 71 1.14 3.49 10.17
CA ALA A 71 0.85 3.47 8.74
C ALA A 71 0.79 2.04 8.17
N VAL A 72 1.68 1.14 8.61
CA VAL A 72 1.65 -0.28 8.23
C VAL A 72 0.38 -0.96 8.73
N VAL A 73 -0.04 -0.68 9.97
CA VAL A 73 -1.30 -1.21 10.52
C VAL A 73 -2.49 -0.72 9.70
N CYS A 74 -2.58 0.55 9.37
CA CYS A 74 -3.64 1.09 8.50
C CYS A 74 -3.63 0.44 7.10
N LEU A 75 -2.46 0.24 6.52
CA LEU A 75 -2.31 -0.44 5.23
C LEU A 75 -2.87 -1.86 5.28
N PHE A 76 -2.44 -2.66 6.26
CA PHE A 76 -2.92 -4.04 6.38
C PHE A 76 -4.40 -4.12 6.75
N ALA A 77 -4.91 -3.22 7.60
CA ALA A 77 -6.35 -3.16 7.88
C ALA A 77 -7.16 -2.90 6.61
N THR A 78 -6.69 -1.99 5.74
CA THR A 78 -7.34 -1.71 4.45
C THR A 78 -7.25 -2.91 3.51
N ALA A 79 -6.09 -3.57 3.41
CA ALA A 79 -5.90 -4.74 2.56
C ALA A 79 -6.78 -5.91 3.03
N VAL A 80 -6.83 -6.20 4.32
CA VAL A 80 -7.69 -7.23 4.91
C VAL A 80 -9.16 -6.94 4.64
N LEU A 81 -9.61 -5.70 4.87
CA LEU A 81 -10.99 -5.29 4.60
C LEU A 81 -11.36 -5.50 3.12
N THR A 82 -10.49 -5.11 2.20
CA THR A 82 -10.69 -5.27 0.75
C THR A 82 -10.80 -6.75 0.37
N ASN A 83 -9.91 -7.59 0.87
CA ASN A 83 -9.93 -9.03 0.59
C ASN A 83 -11.17 -9.73 1.19
N ILE A 84 -11.58 -9.38 2.41
CA ILE A 84 -12.80 -9.92 3.02
C ILE A 84 -14.03 -9.46 2.23
N LYS A 85 -14.11 -8.18 1.84
CA LYS A 85 -15.19 -7.67 0.99
C LYS A 85 -15.26 -8.45 -0.31
N ALA A 86 -14.13 -8.61 -1.01
CA ALA A 86 -14.07 -9.35 -2.28
C ALA A 86 -14.55 -10.80 -2.13
N LYS A 87 -14.15 -11.48 -1.06
CA LYS A 87 -14.62 -12.83 -0.76
C LYS A 87 -16.14 -12.90 -0.57
N ILE A 88 -16.73 -11.93 0.12
CA ILE A 88 -18.17 -11.93 0.44
C ILE A 88 -18.99 -11.53 -0.79
N THR A 89 -18.55 -10.52 -1.53
CA THR A 89 -19.33 -9.96 -2.66
C THR A 89 -19.02 -10.62 -4.01
N GLY A 90 -17.95 -11.42 -4.10
CA GLY A 90 -17.47 -12.01 -5.35
C GLY A 90 -16.83 -11.02 -6.31
N ALA A 91 -16.62 -9.76 -5.89
CA ALA A 91 -16.02 -8.71 -6.72
C ALA A 91 -14.89 -8.00 -5.97
N PHE A 92 -13.71 -7.93 -6.62
CA PHE A 92 -12.58 -7.18 -6.10
C PHE A 92 -12.68 -5.73 -6.54
N GLU A 93 -13.07 -4.85 -5.63
CA GLU A 93 -13.20 -3.42 -5.86
C GLU A 93 -12.18 -2.67 -5.00
N LEU A 94 -11.27 -1.95 -5.65
CA LEU A 94 -10.29 -1.11 -4.96
C LEU A 94 -10.94 0.16 -4.39
N ALA A 95 -10.32 0.68 -3.32
CA ALA A 95 -10.69 1.98 -2.78
C ALA A 95 -10.42 3.12 -3.80
N ARG A 96 -11.01 4.29 -3.59
CA ARG A 96 -10.83 5.48 -4.46
C ARG A 96 -9.37 5.89 -4.61
N VAL A 97 -8.60 5.79 -3.53
CA VAL A 97 -7.13 5.92 -3.56
C VAL A 97 -6.59 4.51 -3.46
N GLY A 98 -6.13 4.00 -4.59
CA GLY A 98 -5.70 2.63 -4.74
C GLY A 98 -4.16 2.49 -4.77
N PRO A 99 -3.69 1.29 -5.14
CA PRO A 99 -2.26 0.99 -5.23
C PRO A 99 -1.50 1.90 -6.18
N THR A 100 -2.11 2.34 -7.28
CA THR A 100 -1.47 3.19 -8.29
C THR A 100 -1.15 4.58 -7.75
N GLU A 101 -2.12 5.21 -7.05
CA GLU A 101 -1.92 6.52 -6.42
C GLU A 101 -0.87 6.43 -5.31
N PHE A 102 -0.87 5.32 -4.56
CA PHE A 102 0.14 5.09 -3.54
C PHE A 102 1.54 4.93 -4.15
N LYS A 103 1.70 4.15 -5.22
CA LYS A 103 2.95 4.04 -5.98
C LYS A 103 3.42 5.40 -6.50
N PHE A 104 2.51 6.21 -7.01
CA PHE A 104 2.85 7.55 -7.49
C PHE A 104 3.37 8.46 -6.37
N LEU A 105 2.73 8.45 -5.19
CA LEU A 105 3.22 9.19 -4.03
C LEU A 105 4.62 8.72 -3.58
N LEU A 106 4.87 7.41 -3.58
CA LEU A 106 6.19 6.85 -3.27
C LEU A 106 7.25 7.26 -4.30
N PHE A 107 6.89 7.27 -5.57
CA PHE A 107 7.77 7.73 -6.64
C PHE A 107 8.16 9.20 -6.46
N LEU A 108 7.17 10.07 -6.19
CA LEU A 108 7.41 11.49 -5.90
C LEU A 108 8.28 11.68 -4.66
N TYR A 109 8.04 10.90 -3.61
CA TYR A 109 8.88 10.91 -2.41
C TYR A 109 10.33 10.57 -2.76
N GLY A 110 10.58 9.51 -3.53
CA GLY A 110 11.92 9.12 -3.97
C GLY A 110 12.62 10.21 -4.77
N LEU A 111 11.91 10.86 -5.70
CA LEU A 111 12.44 11.98 -6.47
C LEU A 111 12.75 13.21 -5.61
N ALA A 112 11.85 13.55 -4.67
CA ALA A 112 12.08 14.65 -3.74
C ALA A 112 13.33 14.43 -2.89
N MET A 113 13.49 13.23 -2.34
CA MET A 113 14.66 12.84 -1.57
C MET A 113 15.95 12.85 -2.42
N ALA A 114 15.88 12.43 -3.68
CA ALA A 114 17.00 12.50 -4.60
C ALA A 114 17.39 13.95 -4.90
N ALA A 115 16.42 14.80 -5.23
CA ALA A 115 16.62 16.21 -5.53
C ALA A 115 17.24 16.96 -4.35
N MET A 116 16.73 16.74 -3.14
CA MET A 116 17.25 17.38 -1.93
C MET A 116 18.73 17.08 -1.68
N VAL A 117 19.14 15.82 -1.85
CA VAL A 117 20.54 15.45 -1.61
C VAL A 117 21.44 15.91 -2.76
N THR A 118 20.93 15.96 -3.99
CA THR A 118 21.73 16.39 -5.15
C THR A 118 21.89 17.91 -5.20
N PHE A 119 20.82 18.65 -4.87
CA PHE A 119 20.78 20.12 -4.94
C PHE A 119 20.84 20.78 -3.56
N GLY A 120 20.92 20.01 -2.48
CA GLY A 120 20.87 20.49 -1.09
C GLY A 120 22.04 21.37 -0.66
N ASN A 121 23.10 21.50 -1.49
CA ASN A 121 24.13 22.52 -1.34
C ASN A 121 23.69 23.91 -1.85
N VAL A 122 22.56 24.01 -2.48
CA VAL A 122 21.96 25.30 -2.84
C VAL A 122 21.32 25.86 -1.56
N LYS A 123 21.81 26.97 -1.09
CA LYS A 123 21.44 27.70 0.14
C LYS A 123 19.93 28.00 0.34
N THR A 124 19.07 27.45 -0.49
CA THR A 124 17.63 27.74 -0.56
C THR A 124 16.74 26.66 0.07
N TRP A 125 17.25 25.46 0.32
CA TRP A 125 16.42 24.38 0.91
C TRP A 125 16.61 24.35 2.43
N THR A 126 15.61 24.83 3.15
CA THR A 126 15.60 24.90 4.61
C THR A 126 15.02 23.67 5.30
N ILE A 127 14.43 22.73 4.54
CA ILE A 127 13.72 21.59 5.10
C ILE A 127 14.63 20.35 5.11
N PRO A 128 14.93 19.77 6.29
CA PRO A 128 15.71 18.53 6.39
C PRO A 128 15.01 17.33 5.73
N PRO A 129 15.73 16.36 5.16
CA PRO A 129 15.14 15.13 4.62
C PRO A 129 14.26 14.36 5.61
N ALA A 130 14.62 14.36 6.88
CA ALA A 130 13.84 13.75 7.95
C ALA A 130 12.44 14.37 8.11
N GLU A 131 12.32 15.68 7.92
CA GLU A 131 11.02 16.37 7.97
C GLU A 131 10.11 15.97 6.81
N ILE A 132 10.66 15.77 5.62
CA ILE A 132 9.87 15.26 4.48
C ILE A 132 9.36 13.85 4.75
N ALA A 133 10.21 12.98 5.28
CA ALA A 133 9.80 11.63 5.67
C ALA A 133 8.66 11.69 6.71
N ARG A 134 8.83 12.51 7.75
CA ARG A 134 7.82 12.72 8.80
C ARG A 134 6.49 13.21 8.23
N TRP A 135 6.49 14.26 7.43
CA TRP A 135 5.26 14.78 6.82
C TRP A 135 4.62 13.79 5.85
N THR A 136 5.42 13.04 5.10
CA THR A 136 4.91 11.96 4.24
C THR A 136 4.19 10.90 5.06
N MET A 137 4.75 10.47 6.21
CA MET A 137 4.11 9.51 7.10
C MET A 137 2.81 10.06 7.70
N ILE A 138 2.81 11.33 8.15
CA ILE A 138 1.61 11.98 8.68
C ILE A 138 0.50 12.05 7.62
N CYS A 139 0.84 12.43 6.38
CA CYS A 139 -0.13 12.45 5.27
C CYS A 139 -0.70 11.06 4.98
N LEU A 140 0.14 10.03 4.93
CA LEU A 140 -0.31 8.64 4.72
C LEU A 140 -1.24 8.17 5.84
N LEU A 141 -0.92 8.50 7.10
CA LEU A 141 -1.77 8.19 8.25
C LEU A 141 -3.12 8.90 8.18
N ILE A 142 -3.15 10.19 7.88
CA ILE A 142 -4.40 10.95 7.76
C ILE A 142 -5.28 10.33 6.66
N ILE A 143 -4.70 10.03 5.50
CA ILE A 143 -5.41 9.37 4.41
C ILE A 143 -5.95 8.01 4.88
N GLY A 144 -5.13 7.19 5.52
CA GLY A 144 -5.52 5.86 6.01
C GLY A 144 -6.63 5.92 7.06
N PHE A 145 -6.51 6.81 8.04
CA PHE A 145 -7.52 7.01 9.09
C PHE A 145 -8.87 7.52 8.56
N ILE A 146 -8.86 8.32 7.51
CA ILE A 146 -10.10 8.80 6.87
C ILE A 146 -10.71 7.72 5.98
N GLN A 147 -9.88 7.05 5.16
CA GLN A 147 -10.35 6.05 4.21
C GLN A 147 -10.85 4.77 4.87
N LEU A 148 -10.18 4.30 5.91
CA LEU A 148 -10.51 3.01 6.54
C LEU A 148 -11.96 2.94 7.05
N PRO A 149 -12.47 3.89 7.87
CA PRO A 149 -13.86 3.87 8.30
C PRO A 149 -14.85 4.08 7.15
N ILE A 150 -14.53 4.92 6.17
CA ILE A 150 -15.39 5.11 5.00
C ILE A 150 -15.51 3.81 4.20
N ASN A 151 -14.39 3.15 3.97
CA ASN A 151 -14.37 1.88 3.25
C ASN A 151 -15.05 0.76 4.05
N LEU A 152 -14.92 0.75 5.38
CA LEU A 152 -15.61 -0.20 6.24
C LEU A 152 -17.13 -0.06 6.13
N VAL A 153 -17.66 1.16 6.25
CA VAL A 153 -19.12 1.41 6.12
C VAL A 153 -19.62 0.99 4.74
N ARG A 154 -18.86 1.30 3.68
CA ARG A 154 -19.22 0.87 2.31
C ARG A 154 -19.17 -0.65 2.17
N ALA A 155 -18.10 -1.29 2.69
CA ALA A 155 -17.96 -2.74 2.63
C ALA A 155 -19.10 -3.47 3.33
N VAL A 156 -19.52 -3.01 4.51
CA VAL A 156 -20.69 -3.55 5.22
C VAL A 156 -21.97 -3.39 4.40
N LYS A 157 -22.19 -2.21 3.82
CA LYS A 157 -23.37 -1.96 2.96
C LYS A 157 -23.38 -2.87 1.73
N ASP A 158 -22.26 -3.01 1.05
CA ASP A 158 -22.12 -3.84 -0.15
C ASP A 158 -22.28 -5.34 0.19
N ALA A 159 -21.68 -5.79 1.30
CA ALA A 159 -21.80 -7.16 1.78
C ALA A 159 -23.27 -7.53 2.11
N ASN A 160 -24.00 -6.61 2.73
CA ASN A 160 -25.43 -6.83 3.03
C ASN A 160 -26.32 -6.82 1.78
N ALA A 161 -25.94 -6.05 0.74
CA ALA A 161 -26.72 -5.91 -0.48
C ALA A 161 -26.41 -6.99 -1.54
N LYS A 162 -25.15 -7.41 -1.63
CA LYS A 162 -24.65 -8.27 -2.72
C LYS A 162 -24.00 -9.56 -2.23
N GLY A 163 -23.77 -9.69 -0.93
CA GLY A 163 -23.09 -10.84 -0.34
C GLY A 163 -23.90 -12.12 -0.45
N ALA A 164 -23.18 -13.25 -0.51
CA ALA A 164 -23.79 -14.56 -0.38
C ALA A 164 -24.43 -14.74 1.01
N THR A 165 -25.29 -15.75 1.16
CA THR A 165 -25.88 -16.11 2.46
C THR A 165 -24.78 -16.29 3.51
N PRO A 166 -24.94 -15.67 4.71
CA PRO A 166 -23.93 -15.81 5.75
C PRO A 166 -23.67 -17.29 6.09
N ASP A 167 -22.40 -17.63 6.25
CA ASP A 167 -22.02 -18.96 6.71
C ASP A 167 -22.42 -19.10 8.19
N SER A 168 -23.41 -19.92 8.43
CA SER A 168 -23.90 -20.24 9.77
C SER A 168 -23.41 -21.61 10.28
N SER A 169 -22.48 -22.25 9.55
CA SER A 169 -21.90 -23.52 9.98
C SER A 169 -20.99 -23.34 11.19
N GLU A 170 -21.02 -24.33 12.10
CA GLU A 170 -20.07 -24.36 13.20
C GLU A 170 -18.65 -24.66 12.71
N TRP A 171 -17.66 -24.10 13.42
CA TRP A 171 -16.25 -24.39 13.15
C TRP A 171 -15.96 -25.88 13.33
N GLN A 172 -15.60 -26.56 12.27
CA GLN A 172 -15.20 -27.96 12.33
C GLN A 172 -13.67 -28.04 12.30
N LEU A 173 -13.10 -28.74 13.30
CA LEU A 173 -11.70 -29.14 13.27
C LEU A 173 -11.48 -30.11 12.13
N ARG A 174 -10.56 -29.80 11.22
CA ARG A 174 -10.18 -30.72 10.15
C ARG A 174 -9.58 -31.97 10.79
N GLN A 175 -10.29 -33.09 10.77
CA GLN A 175 -9.71 -34.36 11.13
C GLN A 175 -8.59 -34.69 10.15
N ARG A 176 -7.39 -34.95 10.70
CA ARG A 176 -6.20 -35.33 9.93
C ARG A 176 -6.29 -36.81 9.56
#